data_08484a60cadca7a634d1cd454cd77e7b
#
_entry.id   08484a60cadca7a634d1cd454cd77e7b
#
_cell.length_a   1.000
_cell.length_b   1.000
_cell.length_c   1.000
_cell.angle_alpha   90.00
_cell.angle_beta   90.00
_cell.angle_gamma   90.00
#
_symmetry.space_group_name_H-M   'P 1'
#
loop_
_entity.id
_entity.type
_entity.pdbx_description
1 polymer ?
#
loop_
_entity_poly.entity_id
_entity_poly.type
_entity_poly.pdbx_seq_one_letter_code
_entity_poly.pdbx_strand_id
1 'polypeptide(L)'
;MEDETLGFFKKTSSSHARLNVPALVQVAALAIIMIRGLDVLMIFNTLGVRGIGEFIHRSVQTWSLTLVFLSSLVLVFIEIWCAFSLVKGRRWARWLYLLTQITAASYLWAASLGYGYPELFSIPGESKREIFHSLMLQKLPDMLILMLLFVPSTCRRFFQLQ
;
A
#
# COMPACT_ATOMS: atom_id res chain seq x y z
N MET A 1 -49.58 29.23 16.80
CA MET A 1 -48.38 29.23 17.65
C MET A 1 -47.78 27.81 17.82
N GLU A 2 -48.31 26.79 17.12
CA GLU A 2 -47.89 25.40 17.21
C GLU A 2 -47.10 24.90 15.98
N ASP A 3 -46.99 25.73 14.94
CA ASP A 3 -46.36 25.28 13.66
C ASP A 3 -44.83 25.55 13.55
N GLU A 4 -44.29 26.42 14.41
CA GLU A 4 -42.85 26.72 14.41
C GLU A 4 -42.00 25.70 15.17
N THR A 5 -42.57 24.95 16.10
CA THR A 5 -41.82 23.98 16.92
C THR A 5 -41.57 22.67 16.15
N LEU A 6 -42.42 22.32 15.18
CA LEU A 6 -42.26 21.12 14.33
C LEU A 6 -41.14 21.28 13.29
N GLY A 7 -40.84 22.51 12.88
CA GLY A 7 -39.75 22.79 11.93
C GLY A 7 -38.35 22.60 12.51
N PHE A 8 -38.21 22.83 13.81
CA PHE A 8 -36.91 22.77 14.49
C PHE A 8 -36.46 21.29 14.71
N PHE A 9 -37.39 20.39 14.98
CA PHE A 9 -37.08 18.97 15.18
C PHE A 9 -36.77 18.23 13.89
N LYS A 10 -37.21 18.73 12.73
CA LYS A 10 -36.91 18.09 11.42
C LYS A 10 -35.52 18.41 10.90
N LYS A 11 -34.85 19.45 11.45
CA LYS A 11 -33.53 19.90 11.00
C LYS A 11 -32.35 19.23 11.74
N THR A 12 -32.63 18.55 12.85
CA THR A 12 -31.60 17.85 13.63
C THR A 12 -31.46 16.38 13.30
N SER A 13 -32.30 15.84 12.41
CA SER A 13 -32.23 14.43 11.96
C SER A 13 -31.48 14.23 10.64
N SER A 14 -30.76 15.24 10.16
CA SER A 14 -29.68 15.00 9.17
C SER A 14 -28.41 14.58 9.90
N SER A 15 -28.57 13.65 10.87
CA SER A 15 -27.44 12.95 11.44
C SER A 15 -26.73 12.22 10.29
N HIS A 16 -25.53 12.66 9.98
CA HIS A 16 -24.44 11.91 9.41
C HIS A 16 -24.86 10.51 8.94
N ALA A 17 -25.39 10.41 7.73
CA ALA A 17 -25.35 9.16 7.00
C ALA A 17 -23.86 8.83 6.90
N ARG A 18 -23.32 8.14 7.90
CA ARG A 18 -22.02 7.49 7.81
C ARG A 18 -22.13 6.63 6.57
N LEU A 19 -21.56 7.10 5.48
CA LEU A 19 -21.44 6.28 4.27
C LEU A 19 -20.78 5.00 4.74
N ASN A 20 -21.57 3.94 4.87
CA ASN A 20 -21.07 2.64 5.30
C ASN A 20 -20.00 2.25 4.30
N VAL A 21 -18.76 2.25 4.77
CA VAL A 21 -17.61 1.88 3.94
C VAL A 21 -17.85 0.45 3.45
N PRO A 22 -17.87 0.19 2.15
CA PRO A 22 -18.06 -1.15 1.64
C PRO A 22 -17.08 -2.14 2.28
N ALA A 23 -17.55 -3.31 2.67
CA ALA A 23 -16.71 -4.34 3.29
C ALA A 23 -15.45 -4.64 2.46
N LEU A 24 -15.57 -4.63 1.13
CA LEU A 24 -14.44 -4.84 0.22
C LEU A 24 -13.33 -3.78 0.36
N VAL A 25 -13.70 -2.52 0.60
CA VAL A 25 -12.71 -1.45 0.83
C VAL A 25 -12.02 -1.62 2.18
N GLN A 26 -12.77 -2.03 3.21
CA GLN A 26 -12.20 -2.33 4.53
C GLN A 26 -11.25 -3.52 4.46
N VAL A 27 -11.65 -4.60 3.78
CA VAL A 27 -10.80 -5.78 3.56
C VAL A 27 -9.53 -5.41 2.79
N ALA A 28 -9.63 -4.60 1.73
CA ALA A 28 -8.47 -4.13 0.98
C ALA A 28 -7.51 -3.31 1.86
N ALA A 29 -8.03 -2.36 2.64
CA ALA A 29 -7.21 -1.54 3.53
C ALA A 29 -6.54 -2.37 4.63
N LEU A 30 -7.28 -3.32 5.23
CA LEU A 30 -6.72 -4.24 6.23
C LEU A 30 -5.65 -5.14 5.60
N ALA A 31 -5.88 -5.66 4.40
CA ALA A 31 -4.92 -6.49 3.68
C ALA A 31 -3.61 -5.73 3.42
N ILE A 32 -3.66 -4.45 3.02
CA ILE A 32 -2.47 -3.62 2.83
C ILE A 32 -1.67 -3.54 4.15
N ILE A 33 -2.32 -3.23 5.26
CA ILE A 33 -1.65 -3.09 6.56
C ILE A 33 -1.05 -4.43 6.99
N MET A 34 -1.79 -5.54 6.82
CA MET A 34 -1.32 -6.88 7.19
C MET A 34 -0.12 -7.32 6.34
N ILE A 35 -0.14 -7.11 5.04
CA ILE A 35 0.98 -7.45 4.14
C ILE A 35 2.21 -6.66 4.54
N ARG A 36 2.11 -5.34 4.72
CA ARG A 36 3.26 -4.51 5.15
C ARG A 36 3.76 -4.85 6.54
N GLY A 37 2.86 -5.20 7.46
CA GLY A 37 3.24 -5.73 8.78
C GLY A 37 4.00 -7.06 8.68
N LEU A 38 3.53 -7.98 7.85
CA LEU A 38 4.21 -9.25 7.59
C LEU A 38 5.58 -9.06 6.91
N ASP A 39 5.70 -8.16 5.94
CA ASP A 39 6.97 -7.83 5.29
C ASP A 39 8.01 -7.38 6.33
N VAL A 40 7.62 -6.47 7.24
CA VAL A 40 8.49 -5.99 8.32
C VAL A 40 8.85 -7.13 9.28
N LEU A 41 7.89 -7.97 9.68
CA LEU A 41 8.14 -9.12 10.55
C LEU A 41 9.09 -10.13 9.89
N MET A 42 8.93 -10.40 8.59
CA MET A 42 9.84 -11.29 7.86
C MET A 42 11.26 -10.74 7.83
N ILE A 43 11.44 -9.43 7.64
CA ILE A 43 12.76 -8.79 7.70
C ILE A 43 13.38 -8.99 9.09
N PHE A 44 12.62 -8.77 10.16
CA PHE A 44 13.08 -8.99 11.53
C PHE A 44 13.43 -10.44 11.80
N ASN A 45 12.64 -11.38 11.30
CA ASN A 45 12.88 -12.81 11.48
C ASN A 45 14.09 -13.31 10.70
N THR A 46 14.32 -12.78 9.49
CA THR A 46 15.41 -13.23 8.59
C THR A 46 16.75 -12.61 8.97
N LEU A 47 16.79 -11.32 9.27
CA LEU A 47 18.03 -10.59 9.59
C LEU A 47 18.36 -10.62 11.09
N GLY A 48 17.37 -10.72 11.97
CA GLY A 48 17.54 -10.51 13.40
C GLY A 48 17.96 -9.08 13.72
N VAL A 49 18.04 -8.74 15.00
CA VAL A 49 18.38 -7.37 15.45
C VAL A 49 19.80 -6.95 15.03
N ARG A 50 20.77 -7.88 15.06
CA ARG A 50 22.14 -7.61 14.63
C ARG A 50 22.23 -7.37 13.12
N GLY A 51 21.58 -8.23 12.32
CA GLY A 51 21.56 -8.11 10.86
C GLY A 51 20.88 -6.82 10.37
N ILE A 52 19.83 -6.36 11.07
CA ILE A 52 19.21 -5.06 10.80
C ILE A 52 20.19 -3.91 11.07
N GLY A 53 20.93 -3.96 12.18
CA GLY A 53 21.97 -2.97 12.49
C GLY A 53 23.06 -2.91 11.43
N GLU A 54 23.54 -4.07 10.97
CA GLU A 54 24.52 -4.16 9.89
C GLU A 54 23.96 -3.66 8.55
N PHE A 55 22.71 -4.00 8.24
CA PHE A 55 22.01 -3.52 7.03
C PHE A 55 21.88 -2.00 7.03
N ILE A 56 21.45 -1.39 8.14
CA ILE A 56 21.37 0.06 8.28
C ILE A 56 22.77 0.68 8.17
N HIS A 57 23.79 0.12 8.83
CA HIS A 57 25.14 0.62 8.77
C HIS A 57 25.70 0.59 7.33
N ARG A 58 25.50 -0.48 6.60
CA ARG A 58 25.86 -0.58 5.17
C ARG A 58 25.08 0.41 4.31
N SER A 59 23.79 0.59 4.59
CA SER A 59 22.94 1.52 3.82
C SER A 59 23.36 2.97 3.96
N VAL A 60 24.02 3.35 5.06
CA VAL A 60 24.49 4.73 5.31
C VAL A 60 25.90 5.00 4.74
N GLN A 61 26.62 3.96 4.29
CA GLN A 61 27.99 4.13 3.76
C GLN A 61 28.05 4.92 2.45
N THR A 62 26.99 4.88 1.65
CA THR A 62 26.96 5.54 0.34
C THR A 62 25.68 6.35 0.19
N TRP A 63 25.79 7.61 -0.25
CA TRP A 63 24.63 8.50 -0.42
C TRP A 63 23.51 7.90 -1.28
N SER A 64 23.86 7.21 -2.35
CA SER A 64 22.89 6.56 -3.24
C SER A 64 22.14 5.42 -2.54
N LEU A 65 22.81 4.63 -1.72
CA LEU A 65 22.22 3.55 -0.94
C LEU A 65 21.32 4.09 0.16
N THR A 66 21.74 5.17 0.82
CA THR A 66 20.90 5.91 1.78
C THR A 66 19.62 6.41 1.15
N LEU A 67 19.69 6.99 -0.06
CA LEU A 67 18.52 7.49 -0.78
C LEU A 67 17.54 6.34 -1.14
N VAL A 68 18.06 5.21 -1.59
CA VAL A 68 17.22 4.03 -1.89
C VAL A 68 16.54 3.52 -0.62
N PHE A 69 17.27 3.42 0.48
CA PHE A 69 16.71 2.99 1.76
C PHE A 69 15.63 3.95 2.27
N LEU A 70 15.89 5.25 2.26
CA LEU A 70 14.91 6.26 2.64
C LEU A 70 13.68 6.23 1.73
N SER A 71 13.87 6.07 0.42
CA SER A 71 12.77 5.96 -0.54
C SER A 71 11.89 4.74 -0.26
N SER A 72 12.49 3.61 0.09
CA SER A 72 11.73 2.40 0.45
C SER A 72 10.90 2.59 1.72
N LEU A 73 11.45 3.25 2.74
CA LEU A 73 10.70 3.61 3.95
C LEU A 73 9.54 4.55 3.65
N VAL A 74 9.78 5.58 2.84
CA VAL A 74 8.75 6.53 2.42
C VAL A 74 7.63 5.81 1.66
N LEU A 75 7.95 4.86 0.78
CA LEU A 75 6.94 4.05 0.08
C LEU A 75 6.07 3.26 1.04
N VAL A 76 6.65 2.59 2.04
CA VAL A 76 5.88 1.85 3.06
C VAL A 76 4.94 2.79 3.83
N PHE A 77 5.43 3.97 4.23
CA PHE A 77 4.58 4.97 4.90
C PHE A 77 3.44 5.46 4.00
N ILE A 78 3.71 5.72 2.72
CA ILE A 78 2.68 6.12 1.76
C ILE A 78 1.63 5.01 1.60
N GLU A 79 2.01 3.75 1.55
CA GLU A 79 1.09 2.62 1.41
C GLU A 79 0.18 2.47 2.64
N ILE A 80 0.73 2.60 3.85
CA ILE A 80 -0.05 2.62 5.08
C ILE A 80 -1.00 3.83 5.10
N TRP A 81 -0.51 5.00 4.70
CA TRP A 81 -1.34 6.21 4.57
C TRP A 81 -2.45 6.03 3.55
N CYS A 82 -2.17 5.36 2.42
CA CYS A 82 -3.19 4.98 1.43
C CYS A 82 -4.26 4.08 2.04
N ALA A 83 -3.91 3.09 2.85
CA ALA A 83 -4.87 2.21 3.50
C ALA A 83 -5.87 3.00 4.36
N PHE A 84 -5.39 3.91 5.20
CA PHE A 84 -6.26 4.80 5.99
C PHE A 84 -7.09 5.74 5.11
N SER A 85 -6.53 6.24 4.02
CA SER A 85 -7.22 7.14 3.10
C SER A 85 -8.29 6.43 2.27
N LEU A 86 -8.11 5.14 1.98
CA LEU A 86 -9.09 4.28 1.31
C LEU A 86 -10.34 4.10 2.18
N VAL A 87 -10.16 3.85 3.48
CA VAL A 87 -11.28 3.75 4.43
C VAL A 87 -12.04 5.08 4.53
N LYS A 88 -11.34 6.21 4.40
CA LYS A 88 -11.94 7.55 4.35
C LYS A 88 -12.61 7.88 3.01
N GLY A 89 -12.59 6.97 2.03
CA GLY A 89 -13.22 7.13 0.73
C GLY A 89 -12.49 8.02 -0.26
N ARG A 90 -11.26 8.43 0.00
CA ARG A 90 -10.52 9.35 -0.88
C ARG A 90 -10.18 8.70 -2.22
N ARG A 91 -10.66 9.29 -3.33
CA ARG A 91 -10.45 8.77 -4.70
C ARG A 91 -8.98 8.67 -5.09
N TRP A 92 -8.17 9.62 -4.70
CA TRP A 92 -6.75 9.66 -5.04
C TRP A 92 -5.95 8.53 -4.41
N ALA A 93 -6.40 7.97 -3.26
CA ALA A 93 -5.68 6.92 -2.56
C ALA A 93 -5.53 5.64 -3.40
N ARG A 94 -6.51 5.29 -4.24
CA ARG A 94 -6.43 4.15 -5.16
C ARG A 94 -5.34 4.33 -6.22
N TRP A 95 -5.29 5.53 -6.80
CA TRP A 95 -4.30 5.85 -7.83
C TRP A 95 -2.90 5.97 -7.24
N LEU A 96 -2.79 6.54 -6.05
CA LEU A 96 -1.51 6.62 -5.35
C LEU A 96 -0.99 5.23 -4.98
N TYR A 97 -1.86 4.33 -4.47
CA TYR A 97 -1.48 2.95 -4.19
C TYR A 97 -1.05 2.20 -5.47
N LEU A 98 -1.76 2.39 -6.58
CA LEU A 98 -1.35 1.84 -7.88
C LEU A 98 0.03 2.34 -8.29
N LEU A 99 0.26 3.66 -8.15
CA LEU A 99 1.54 4.27 -8.50
C LEU A 99 2.70 3.72 -7.65
N THR A 100 2.51 3.56 -6.33
CA THR A 100 3.54 2.98 -5.45
C THR A 100 3.86 1.54 -5.86
N GLN A 101 2.87 0.73 -6.22
CA GLN A 101 3.09 -0.64 -6.67
C GLN A 101 3.85 -0.71 -8.01
N ILE A 102 3.53 0.15 -8.97
CA ILE A 102 4.26 0.24 -10.24
C ILE A 102 5.70 0.65 -9.98
N THR A 103 5.93 1.66 -9.13
CA THR A 103 7.27 2.14 -8.79
C THR A 103 8.11 1.05 -8.13
N ALA A 104 7.55 0.37 -7.13
CA ALA A 104 8.23 -0.73 -6.43
C ALA A 104 8.56 -1.90 -7.37
N ALA A 105 7.60 -2.32 -8.21
CA ALA A 105 7.80 -3.41 -9.16
C ALA A 105 8.85 -3.06 -10.21
N SER A 106 8.82 -1.82 -10.73
CA SER A 106 9.81 -1.34 -11.71
C SER A 106 11.22 -1.31 -11.13
N TYR A 107 11.35 -0.87 -9.86
CA TYR A 107 12.63 -0.86 -9.18
C TYR A 107 13.17 -2.28 -8.95
N LEU A 108 12.35 -3.20 -8.44
CA LEU A 108 12.73 -4.60 -8.24
C LEU A 108 13.13 -5.28 -9.55
N TRP A 109 12.42 -4.98 -10.63
CA TRP A 109 12.78 -5.46 -11.96
C TRP A 109 14.14 -4.93 -12.42
N ALA A 110 14.37 -3.63 -12.29
CA ALA A 110 15.64 -2.99 -12.64
C ALA A 110 16.81 -3.54 -11.80
N ALA A 111 16.61 -3.71 -10.49
CA ALA A 111 17.60 -4.31 -9.59
C ALA A 111 17.95 -5.76 -10.00
N SER A 112 16.94 -6.54 -10.40
CA SER A 112 17.14 -7.93 -10.86
C SER A 112 17.84 -8.03 -12.21
N LEU A 113 17.88 -6.95 -13.00
CA LEU A 113 18.67 -6.85 -14.23
C LEU A 113 20.11 -6.36 -14.00
N GLY A 114 20.49 -6.13 -12.74
CA GLY A 114 21.83 -5.67 -12.36
C GLY A 114 21.98 -4.16 -12.27
N TYR A 115 20.88 -3.38 -12.37
CA TYR A 115 20.89 -1.94 -12.19
C TYR A 115 20.55 -1.57 -10.74
N GLY A 116 21.36 -0.72 -10.11
CA GLY A 116 21.11 -0.23 -8.74
C GLY A 116 21.15 -1.37 -7.72
N TYR A 117 22.09 -1.51 -6.91
CA TYR A 117 22.26 -2.42 -5.76
C TYR A 117 21.56 -3.80 -5.85
N PRO A 118 21.89 -4.63 -6.86
CA PRO A 118 21.28 -5.95 -7.03
C PRO A 118 21.52 -6.88 -5.83
N GLU A 119 22.64 -6.70 -5.13
CA GLU A 119 22.99 -7.50 -3.95
C GLU A 119 21.95 -7.43 -2.81
N LEU A 120 21.21 -6.32 -2.74
CA LEU A 120 20.24 -6.07 -1.67
C LEU A 120 18.78 -6.28 -2.12
N PHE A 121 18.50 -6.04 -3.39
CA PHE A 121 17.11 -5.96 -3.89
C PHE A 121 16.83 -6.88 -5.08
N SER A 122 17.83 -7.67 -5.55
CA SER A 122 17.56 -8.61 -6.63
C SER A 122 16.65 -9.75 -6.20
N ILE A 123 15.79 -10.13 -7.11
CA ILE A 123 14.97 -11.32 -6.96
C ILE A 123 15.82 -12.53 -7.43
N PRO A 124 15.87 -13.61 -6.64
CA PRO A 124 16.65 -14.79 -7.03
C PRO A 124 16.08 -15.43 -8.29
N GLY A 125 16.94 -15.73 -9.25
CA GLY A 125 16.61 -16.43 -10.50
C GLY A 125 17.80 -16.42 -11.46
N GLU A 126 18.04 -17.53 -12.13
CA GLU A 126 19.12 -17.69 -13.11
C GLU A 126 18.72 -17.13 -14.49
N SER A 127 17.42 -17.08 -14.77
CA SER A 127 16.86 -16.63 -16.05
C SER A 127 15.92 -15.43 -15.86
N LYS A 128 15.87 -14.53 -16.84
CA LYS A 128 14.91 -13.41 -16.88
C LYS A 128 13.45 -13.89 -16.71
N ARG A 129 13.13 -15.08 -17.19
CA ARG A 129 11.81 -15.70 -17.06
C ARG A 129 11.51 -16.10 -15.61
N GLU A 130 12.49 -16.66 -14.92
CA GLU A 130 12.37 -17.03 -13.50
C GLU A 130 12.25 -15.80 -12.61
N ILE A 131 13.06 -14.77 -12.86
CA ILE A 131 12.98 -13.47 -12.18
C ILE A 131 11.58 -12.87 -12.34
N PHE A 132 11.05 -12.87 -13.56
CA PHE A 132 9.71 -12.37 -13.85
C PHE A 132 8.63 -13.18 -13.11
N HIS A 133 8.73 -14.49 -13.12
CA HIS A 133 7.78 -15.37 -12.44
C HIS A 133 7.82 -15.16 -10.92
N SER A 134 9.01 -15.06 -10.33
CA SER A 134 9.22 -14.80 -8.90
C SER A 134 8.68 -13.42 -8.51
N LEU A 135 8.91 -12.40 -9.35
CA LEU A 135 8.34 -11.06 -9.17
C LEU A 135 6.81 -11.08 -9.17
N MET A 136 6.21 -11.80 -10.13
CA MET A 136 4.77 -11.94 -10.22
C MET A 136 4.18 -12.63 -8.98
N LEU A 137 4.81 -13.71 -8.51
CA LEU A 137 4.39 -14.40 -7.29
C LEU A 137 4.48 -13.50 -6.05
N GLN A 138 5.59 -12.78 -5.91
CA GLN A 138 5.80 -11.85 -4.80
C GLN A 138 4.78 -10.70 -4.80
N LYS A 139 4.40 -10.22 -5.99
CA LYS A 139 3.45 -9.10 -6.16
C LYS A 139 1.99 -9.54 -6.29
N LEU A 140 1.72 -10.84 -6.28
CA LEU A 140 0.38 -11.38 -6.40
C LEU A 140 -0.60 -10.83 -5.34
N PRO A 141 -0.26 -10.73 -4.04
CA PRO A 141 -1.15 -10.16 -3.05
C PRO A 141 -1.49 -8.69 -3.34
N ASP A 142 -0.51 -7.88 -3.73
CA ASP A 142 -0.71 -6.47 -4.09
C ASP A 142 -1.61 -6.34 -5.34
N MET A 143 -1.46 -7.22 -6.33
CA MET A 143 -2.32 -7.28 -7.51
C MET A 143 -3.77 -7.65 -7.15
N LEU A 144 -3.98 -8.60 -6.24
CA LEU A 144 -5.31 -8.95 -5.76
C LEU A 144 -5.99 -7.77 -5.05
N ILE A 145 -5.26 -7.02 -4.25
CA ILE A 145 -5.78 -5.80 -3.62
C ILE A 145 -6.19 -4.77 -4.67
N LEU A 146 -5.36 -4.55 -5.70
CA LEU A 146 -5.69 -3.64 -6.80
C LEU A 146 -6.95 -4.12 -7.54
N MET A 147 -7.07 -5.40 -7.86
CA MET A 147 -8.28 -5.94 -8.45
C MET A 147 -9.50 -5.70 -7.56
N LEU A 148 -9.38 -5.91 -6.25
CA LEU A 148 -10.45 -5.68 -5.29
C LEU A 148 -10.89 -4.20 -5.24
N LEU A 149 -9.97 -3.25 -5.45
CA LEU A 149 -10.26 -1.81 -5.41
C LEU A 149 -10.84 -1.28 -6.72
N PHE A 150 -10.47 -1.87 -7.87
CA PHE A 150 -10.83 -1.33 -9.19
C PHE A 150 -11.97 -2.08 -9.89
N VAL A 151 -12.09 -3.40 -9.68
CA VAL A 151 -13.06 -4.25 -10.41
C VAL A 151 -14.48 -4.15 -9.84
N PRO A 152 -14.74 -4.27 -8.52
CA PRO A 152 -16.10 -4.30 -8.01
C PRO A 152 -16.84 -2.98 -8.21
N SER A 153 -18.05 -3.06 -8.76
CA SER A 153 -18.93 -1.90 -8.99
C SER A 153 -19.27 -1.16 -7.69
N THR A 154 -19.37 -1.88 -6.58
CA THR A 154 -19.61 -1.34 -5.25
C THR A 154 -18.49 -0.41 -4.79
N CYS A 155 -17.23 -0.80 -5.01
CA CYS A 155 -16.08 0.06 -4.70
C CYS A 155 -16.04 1.28 -5.61
N ARG A 156 -16.31 1.10 -6.92
CA ARG A 156 -16.33 2.22 -7.86
C ARG A 156 -17.37 3.27 -7.50
N ARG A 157 -18.60 2.85 -7.16
CA ARG A 157 -19.69 3.76 -6.72
C ARG A 157 -19.33 4.49 -5.43
N PHE A 158 -18.78 3.81 -4.44
CA PHE A 158 -18.36 4.41 -3.18
C PHE A 158 -17.41 5.58 -3.39
N PHE A 159 -16.40 5.40 -4.26
CA PHE A 159 -15.43 6.45 -4.57
C PHE A 159 -15.97 7.54 -5.52
N GLN A 160 -17.09 7.32 -6.23
CA GLN A 160 -17.71 8.33 -7.09
C GLN A 160 -18.60 9.30 -6.30
N LEU A 161 -19.15 8.85 -5.19
CA LEU A 161 -20.08 9.62 -4.36
C LEU A 161 -19.37 10.55 -3.35
N GLN A 162 -18.05 10.46 -3.24
CA GLN A 162 -17.18 11.29 -2.38
C GLN A 162 -16.37 12.30 -3.22
#